data_5dd84d48b3af7abb9b64bdfb517f94ea
#
_entry.id   5dd84d48b3af7abb9b64bdfb517f94ea
#
_cell.length_a   1.000
_cell.length_b   1.000
_cell.length_c   1.000
_cell.angle_alpha   90.00
_cell.angle_beta   90.00
_cell.angle_gamma   90.00
#
_symmetry.space_group_name_H-M   'P 1'
#
loop_
_entity.id
_entity.type
_entity.pdbx_description
1 polymer ?
#
loop_
_entity_poly.entity_id
_entity_poly.type
_entity_poly.pdbx_seq_one_letter_code
_entity_poly.pdbx_strand_id
1 'polypeptide(L)'
;MPFLSMRSVSASVLATAATIFGSAGVAVAAPHDYCADLKGNNTGKTCEIRLSDTGYSVDITIPLNYPDQKPIAEYVAKTRDAFLNTAKSGTARSTPYQLSIKPTEYTSAIPPRGTQTVAFKVYQNTGSTTTTFKAYNWDQSYRKPILYTVAQDDKDRAALWRVDDPLKTVAPIVQAQLQQQLAPPPVATPTPTTASGQPTTTTSTTTTTPPPPPPPLPFSPASLYNPSNYQNFAVLNDGVMFFFDQGAILPDSYGALQVLVPRSAIDPMIA
;
A
#
# COMPACT_ATOMS: atom_id res chain seq x y z
N MET A 1 69.25 24.55 -78.51
CA MET A 1 68.41 23.50 -77.94
C MET A 1 69.09 23.00 -76.69
N PRO A 2 68.73 23.40 -75.52
CA PRO A 2 69.08 22.65 -74.34
C PRO A 2 67.84 22.35 -73.47
N PHE A 3 67.78 21.14 -72.94
CA PHE A 3 66.84 20.63 -72.02
C PHE A 3 67.14 21.13 -70.65
N LEU A 4 66.12 21.71 -69.99
CA LEU A 4 66.13 22.04 -68.56
C LEU A 4 65.46 20.90 -67.78
N SER A 5 66.24 20.26 -66.94
CA SER A 5 65.84 19.25 -65.99
C SER A 5 65.21 19.92 -64.75
N MET A 6 63.99 19.63 -64.53
CA MET A 6 63.26 20.07 -63.29
C MET A 6 63.31 19.00 -62.21
N ARG A 7 64.04 19.24 -61.13
CA ARG A 7 64.10 18.40 -59.95
C ARG A 7 62.88 18.57 -59.15
N SER A 8 62.10 17.54 -59.00
CA SER A 8 60.95 17.51 -58.03
C SER A 8 61.43 17.22 -56.60
N VAL A 9 61.16 18.11 -55.73
CA VAL A 9 61.38 17.95 -54.28
C VAL A 9 60.11 17.30 -53.66
N SER A 10 60.24 16.06 -53.21
CA SER A 10 59.21 15.33 -52.50
C SER A 10 59.20 15.76 -51.04
N ALA A 11 58.20 16.49 -50.61
CA ALA A 11 57.93 16.77 -49.20
C ALA A 11 57.10 15.64 -48.58
N SER A 12 57.72 14.87 -47.68
CA SER A 12 57.06 13.81 -46.91
C SER A 12 56.30 14.47 -45.81
N VAL A 13 54.92 14.45 -45.86
CA VAL A 13 54.05 14.82 -44.76
C VAL A 13 53.84 13.62 -43.88
N LEU A 14 54.39 13.64 -42.64
CA LEU A 14 54.07 12.70 -41.59
C LEU A 14 52.68 13.04 -41.05
N ALA A 15 51.67 12.22 -41.39
CA ALA A 15 50.35 12.25 -40.78
C ALA A 15 50.37 11.52 -39.44
N THR A 16 50.45 12.21 -38.34
CA THR A 16 50.20 11.68 -37.01
C THR A 16 48.70 11.40 -36.85
N ALA A 17 48.29 10.13 -36.93
CA ALA A 17 46.94 9.71 -36.61
C ALA A 17 46.76 9.76 -35.09
N ALA A 18 46.08 10.81 -34.57
CA ALA A 18 45.58 10.86 -33.21
C ALA A 18 44.38 9.93 -33.11
N THR A 19 44.55 8.75 -32.53
CA THR A 19 43.45 7.86 -32.13
C THR A 19 42.73 8.49 -30.95
N ILE A 20 41.61 9.16 -31.21
CA ILE A 20 40.65 9.61 -30.18
C ILE A 20 39.95 8.35 -29.72
N PHE A 21 40.36 7.80 -28.56
CA PHE A 21 39.53 6.84 -27.82
C PHE A 21 38.30 7.58 -27.32
N GLY A 22 37.24 7.64 -28.12
CA GLY A 22 35.92 8.03 -27.70
C GLY A 22 35.43 6.99 -26.72
N SER A 23 35.47 7.30 -25.40
CA SER A 23 34.69 6.58 -24.41
C SER A 23 33.24 6.71 -24.82
N ALA A 24 32.66 5.65 -25.41
CA ALA A 24 31.21 5.52 -25.55
C ALA A 24 30.61 5.50 -24.14
N GLY A 25 30.29 6.67 -23.61
CA GLY A 25 29.51 6.78 -22.40
C GLY A 25 28.18 6.08 -22.65
N VAL A 26 27.94 4.97 -21.94
CA VAL A 26 26.63 4.34 -21.92
C VAL A 26 25.68 5.43 -21.39
N ALA A 27 24.88 6.00 -22.27
CA ALA A 27 23.81 6.91 -21.86
C ALA A 27 22.82 6.08 -21.04
N VAL A 28 22.93 6.16 -19.72
CA VAL A 28 21.89 5.63 -18.82
C VAL A 28 20.67 6.49 -19.08
N ALA A 29 19.61 5.88 -19.62
CA ALA A 29 18.34 6.57 -19.81
C ALA A 29 17.89 7.16 -18.48
N ALA A 30 17.53 8.43 -18.46
CA ALA A 30 16.98 9.06 -17.27
C ALA A 30 15.75 8.29 -16.79
N PRO A 31 15.59 8.08 -15.48
CA PRO A 31 14.41 7.41 -14.95
C PRO A 31 13.14 8.15 -15.39
N HIS A 32 12.13 7.37 -15.78
CA HIS A 32 10.86 7.92 -16.26
C HIS A 32 10.15 8.71 -15.17
N ASP A 33 9.68 9.92 -15.49
CA ASP A 33 8.96 10.77 -14.52
C ASP A 33 7.45 10.53 -14.57
N TYR A 34 7.01 9.52 -13.83
CA TYR A 34 5.58 9.19 -13.70
C TYR A 34 4.77 10.30 -13.03
N CYS A 35 5.39 11.18 -12.22
CA CYS A 35 4.69 12.31 -11.62
C CYS A 35 4.30 13.35 -12.66
N ALA A 36 5.18 13.64 -13.61
CA ALA A 36 4.90 14.50 -14.74
C ALA A 36 3.78 13.94 -15.63
N ASP A 37 3.78 12.63 -15.90
CA ASP A 37 2.71 11.96 -16.66
C ASP A 37 1.32 12.12 -15.99
N LEU A 38 1.31 12.05 -14.67
CA LEU A 38 0.11 12.22 -13.86
C LEU A 38 -0.30 13.69 -13.71
N LYS A 39 0.49 14.63 -14.25
CA LYS A 39 0.33 16.07 -14.05
C LYS A 39 0.37 16.48 -12.59
N GLY A 40 1.19 15.76 -11.80
CA GLY A 40 1.42 16.03 -10.39
C GLY A 40 2.51 17.04 -10.14
N ASN A 41 2.54 17.56 -8.92
CA ASN A 41 3.61 18.40 -8.40
C ASN A 41 4.64 17.51 -7.69
N ASN A 42 5.86 17.45 -8.24
CA ASN A 42 6.96 16.72 -7.64
C ASN A 42 7.62 17.55 -6.54
N THR A 43 7.49 17.11 -5.28
CA THR A 43 8.08 17.78 -4.10
C THR A 43 9.49 17.29 -3.77
N GLY A 44 10.04 16.36 -4.55
CA GLY A 44 11.30 15.65 -4.29
C GLY A 44 11.14 14.39 -3.44
N LYS A 45 10.08 14.27 -2.63
CA LYS A 45 9.74 13.08 -1.83
C LYS A 45 8.45 12.43 -2.29
N THR A 46 7.48 13.24 -2.65
CA THR A 46 6.15 12.82 -3.05
C THR A 46 5.73 13.50 -4.35
N CYS A 47 4.86 12.83 -5.09
CA CYS A 47 4.07 13.41 -6.17
C CYS A 47 2.69 13.78 -5.62
N GLU A 48 2.32 15.04 -5.68
CA GLU A 48 1.04 15.53 -5.21
C GLU A 48 0.14 15.93 -6.38
N ILE A 49 -1.07 15.40 -6.42
CA ILE A 49 -2.08 15.72 -7.43
C ILE A 49 -3.27 16.32 -6.70
N ARG A 50 -3.52 17.60 -6.92
CA ARG A 50 -4.64 18.33 -6.34
C ARG A 50 -5.47 18.96 -7.45
N LEU A 51 -6.73 18.54 -7.55
CA LEU A 51 -7.69 19.07 -8.48
C LEU A 51 -8.93 19.49 -7.70
N SER A 52 -9.47 20.66 -8.00
CA SER A 52 -10.72 21.12 -7.38
C SER A 52 -11.56 21.89 -8.40
N ASP A 53 -12.86 21.67 -8.31
CA ASP A 53 -13.89 22.39 -9.06
C ASP A 53 -15.13 22.52 -8.14
N THR A 54 -16.13 23.23 -8.59
CA THR A 54 -17.40 23.39 -7.84
C THR A 54 -18.07 22.06 -7.53
N GLY A 55 -17.90 21.04 -8.39
CA GLY A 55 -18.52 19.72 -8.27
C GLY A 55 -17.64 18.62 -7.68
N TYR A 56 -16.32 18.82 -7.52
CA TYR A 56 -15.43 17.77 -7.01
C TYR A 56 -14.13 18.30 -6.41
N SER A 57 -13.49 17.47 -5.58
CA SER A 57 -12.12 17.64 -5.12
C SER A 57 -11.33 16.33 -5.23
N VAL A 58 -10.08 16.42 -5.63
CA VAL A 58 -9.13 15.30 -5.71
C VAL A 58 -7.87 15.69 -4.95
N ASP A 59 -7.44 14.81 -4.03
CA ASP A 59 -6.22 14.97 -3.25
C ASP A 59 -5.46 13.65 -3.19
N ILE A 60 -4.42 13.51 -4.02
CA ILE A 60 -3.63 12.29 -4.17
C ILE A 60 -2.18 12.58 -3.82
N THR A 61 -1.58 11.68 -3.05
CA THR A 61 -0.16 11.71 -2.69
C THR A 61 0.47 10.37 -3.05
N ILE A 62 1.60 10.37 -3.76
CA ILE A 62 2.36 9.17 -4.15
C ILE A 62 3.79 9.34 -3.66
N PRO A 63 4.37 8.40 -2.90
CA PRO A 63 5.78 8.44 -2.53
C PRO A 63 6.66 8.13 -3.75
N LEU A 64 7.73 8.90 -3.95
CA LEU A 64 8.62 8.75 -5.11
C LEU A 64 9.79 7.78 -4.85
N ASN A 65 9.98 7.34 -3.61
CA ASN A 65 11.04 6.43 -3.20
C ASN A 65 10.70 4.93 -3.40
N TYR A 66 9.47 4.60 -3.81
CA TYR A 66 9.10 3.21 -4.09
C TYR A 66 9.71 2.74 -5.42
N PRO A 67 10.36 1.55 -5.48
CA PRO A 67 11.17 1.14 -6.63
C PRO A 67 10.39 0.94 -7.93
N ASP A 68 9.15 0.45 -7.86
CA ASP A 68 8.30 0.16 -9.02
C ASP A 68 7.14 1.17 -9.11
N GLN A 69 7.44 2.34 -9.67
CA GLN A 69 6.48 3.44 -9.79
C GLN A 69 5.40 3.20 -10.87
N LYS A 70 5.68 2.38 -11.88
CA LYS A 70 4.79 2.20 -13.02
C LYS A 70 3.40 1.69 -12.62
N PRO A 71 3.24 0.57 -11.90
CA PRO A 71 1.92 0.06 -11.53
C PRO A 71 1.17 1.01 -10.57
N ILE A 72 1.89 1.80 -9.76
CA ILE A 72 1.28 2.83 -8.91
C ILE A 72 0.69 3.94 -9.79
N ALA A 73 1.47 4.44 -10.75
CA ALA A 73 1.02 5.51 -11.65
C ALA A 73 -0.18 5.08 -12.49
N GLU A 74 -0.16 3.87 -13.03
CA GLU A 74 -1.27 3.28 -13.79
C GLU A 74 -2.56 3.16 -12.94
N TYR A 75 -2.42 2.68 -11.71
CA TYR A 75 -3.55 2.56 -10.77
C TYR A 75 -4.13 3.93 -10.42
N VAL A 76 -3.27 4.89 -10.09
CA VAL A 76 -3.69 6.26 -9.73
C VAL A 76 -4.36 6.96 -10.91
N ALA A 77 -3.79 6.87 -12.12
CA ALA A 77 -4.39 7.42 -13.32
C ALA A 77 -5.79 6.85 -13.55
N LYS A 78 -5.92 5.51 -13.54
CA LYS A 78 -7.19 4.81 -13.74
C LYS A 78 -8.24 5.21 -12.70
N THR A 79 -7.85 5.25 -11.42
CA THR A 79 -8.78 5.58 -10.32
C THR A 79 -9.22 7.05 -10.39
N ARG A 80 -8.29 7.97 -10.60
CA ARG A 80 -8.58 9.40 -10.78
C ARG A 80 -9.50 9.66 -11.96
N ASP A 81 -9.20 9.08 -13.11
CA ASP A 81 -9.93 9.33 -14.34
C ASP A 81 -11.35 8.73 -14.27
N ALA A 82 -11.52 7.55 -13.67
CA ALA A 82 -12.84 6.97 -13.41
C ALA A 82 -13.68 7.87 -12.48
N PHE A 83 -13.05 8.37 -11.40
CA PHE A 83 -13.71 9.33 -10.50
C PHE A 83 -14.11 10.63 -11.21
N LEU A 84 -13.21 11.23 -12.00
CA LEU A 84 -13.48 12.46 -12.72
C LEU A 84 -14.59 12.28 -13.77
N ASN A 85 -14.64 11.13 -14.45
CA ASN A 85 -15.72 10.82 -15.37
C ASN A 85 -17.08 10.78 -14.66
N THR A 86 -17.14 10.16 -13.48
CA THR A 86 -18.36 10.15 -12.65
C THR A 86 -18.72 11.55 -12.16
N ALA A 87 -17.73 12.31 -11.68
CA ALA A 87 -17.95 13.65 -11.13
C ALA A 87 -18.44 14.67 -12.18
N LYS A 88 -17.94 14.57 -13.40
CA LYS A 88 -18.30 15.49 -14.51
C LYS A 88 -19.60 15.13 -15.21
N SER A 89 -20.05 13.86 -15.15
CA SER A 89 -21.30 13.41 -15.77
C SER A 89 -22.54 13.71 -14.91
N GLY A 90 -22.36 14.11 -13.66
CA GLY A 90 -23.46 14.33 -12.71
C GLY A 90 -24.10 15.72 -12.82
N THR A 91 -25.35 15.83 -12.35
CA THR A 91 -26.03 17.11 -12.16
C THR A 91 -25.38 17.92 -11.03
N ALA A 92 -25.54 19.27 -11.04
CA ALA A 92 -25.09 20.13 -9.97
C ALA A 92 -25.59 19.66 -8.61
N ARG A 93 -24.69 19.60 -7.59
CA ARG A 93 -24.97 19.06 -6.25
C ARG A 93 -24.61 20.04 -5.16
N SER A 94 -25.24 19.91 -4.03
CA SER A 94 -24.96 20.70 -2.84
C SER A 94 -23.63 20.33 -2.18
N THR A 95 -23.17 19.07 -2.35
CA THR A 95 -21.91 18.57 -1.77
C THR A 95 -21.00 18.08 -2.90
N PRO A 96 -19.79 18.62 -3.06
CA PRO A 96 -18.82 18.16 -4.04
C PRO A 96 -18.42 16.69 -3.82
N TYR A 97 -18.20 15.97 -4.91
CA TYR A 97 -17.57 14.65 -4.86
C TYR A 97 -16.13 14.75 -4.38
N GLN A 98 -15.66 13.72 -3.72
CA GLN A 98 -14.31 13.69 -3.16
C GLN A 98 -13.58 12.40 -3.51
N LEU A 99 -12.33 12.54 -3.91
CA LEU A 99 -11.36 11.46 -4.04
C LEU A 99 -10.12 11.83 -3.23
N SER A 100 -9.77 10.98 -2.27
CA SER A 100 -8.52 11.10 -1.54
C SER A 100 -7.75 9.78 -1.62
N ILE A 101 -6.47 9.82 -2.05
CA ILE A 101 -5.55 8.68 -2.08
C ILE A 101 -4.33 9.06 -1.26
N LYS A 102 -4.16 8.39 -0.10
CA LYS A 102 -3.07 8.68 0.83
C LYS A 102 -2.23 7.44 1.09
N PRO A 103 -0.90 7.52 0.96
CA PRO A 103 0.01 6.42 1.20
C PRO A 103 0.30 6.26 2.69
N THR A 104 0.54 5.02 3.09
CA THR A 104 1.30 4.67 4.28
C THR A 104 2.44 3.75 3.83
N GLU A 105 3.65 4.07 4.25
CA GLU A 105 4.84 3.30 3.90
C GLU A 105 5.21 2.37 5.05
N TYR A 106 5.59 1.14 4.71
CA TYR A 106 6.06 0.12 5.65
C TYR A 106 7.35 -0.48 5.14
N THR A 107 8.21 -0.89 6.05
CA THR A 107 9.45 -1.58 5.74
C THR A 107 9.65 -2.75 6.69
N SER A 108 10.27 -3.82 6.19
CA SER A 108 10.74 -4.91 7.01
C SER A 108 12.19 -5.18 6.69
N ALA A 109 13.03 -5.25 7.73
CA ALA A 109 14.45 -5.55 7.62
C ALA A 109 14.77 -7.02 7.90
N ILE A 110 13.74 -7.86 8.13
CA ILE A 110 13.96 -9.24 8.55
C ILE A 110 14.49 -10.08 7.37
N PRO A 111 15.70 -10.68 7.52
CA PRO A 111 16.23 -11.64 6.56
C PRO A 111 15.33 -12.88 6.42
N PRO A 112 15.40 -13.58 5.28
CA PRO A 112 16.30 -13.31 4.15
C PRO A 112 15.87 -12.13 3.27
N ARG A 113 14.74 -11.48 3.52
CA ARG A 113 14.18 -10.41 2.70
C ARG A 113 14.01 -9.13 3.48
N GLY A 114 14.57 -8.03 2.93
CA GLY A 114 14.07 -6.71 3.24
C GLY A 114 12.87 -6.40 2.35
N THR A 115 11.79 -5.84 2.89
CA THR A 115 10.63 -5.45 2.11
C THR A 115 10.34 -3.96 2.23
N GLN A 116 9.80 -3.39 1.17
CA GLN A 116 9.23 -2.05 1.17
C GLN A 116 7.80 -2.15 0.65
N THR A 117 6.87 -1.56 1.38
CA THR A 117 5.45 -1.54 1.02
C THR A 117 4.94 -0.12 0.97
N VAL A 118 4.11 0.17 -0.02
CA VAL A 118 3.26 1.36 -0.06
C VAL A 118 1.81 0.89 -0.08
N ALA A 119 1.05 1.21 0.98
CA ALA A 119 -0.37 0.94 1.07
C ALA A 119 -1.15 2.25 0.93
N PHE A 120 -1.93 2.37 -0.13
CA PHE A 120 -2.81 3.50 -0.36
C PHE A 120 -4.16 3.26 0.29
N LYS A 121 -4.60 4.20 1.14
CA LYS A 121 -5.99 4.31 1.56
C LYS A 121 -6.71 5.21 0.56
N VAL A 122 -7.72 4.66 -0.10
CA VAL A 122 -8.51 5.34 -1.13
C VAL A 122 -9.89 5.63 -0.57
N TYR A 123 -10.17 6.88 -0.33
CA TYR A 123 -11.48 7.36 0.07
C TYR A 123 -12.19 7.99 -1.12
N GLN A 124 -13.40 7.56 -1.39
CA GLN A 124 -14.28 8.14 -2.41
C GLN A 124 -15.62 8.51 -1.81
N ASN A 125 -16.13 9.67 -2.19
CA ASN A 125 -17.51 10.09 -1.97
C ASN A 125 -18.09 10.51 -3.31
N THR A 126 -18.95 9.67 -3.86
CA THR A 126 -19.69 9.92 -5.11
C THR A 126 -21.21 9.86 -4.89
N GLY A 127 -21.65 10.29 -3.68
CA GLY A 127 -23.03 10.19 -3.19
C GLY A 127 -23.14 9.16 -2.06
N SER A 128 -22.37 8.09 -2.10
CA SER A 128 -22.06 7.21 -0.98
C SER A 128 -20.56 7.24 -0.71
N THR A 129 -20.17 7.05 0.54
CA THR A 129 -18.77 7.01 0.94
C THR A 129 -18.26 5.57 0.90
N THR A 130 -17.09 5.38 0.28
CA THR A 130 -16.39 4.10 0.28
C THR A 130 -14.93 4.32 0.65
N THR A 131 -14.36 3.35 1.36
CA THR A 131 -12.92 3.33 1.66
C THR A 131 -12.37 1.98 1.25
N THR A 132 -11.35 2.01 0.39
CA THR A 132 -10.65 0.80 -0.08
C THR A 132 -9.15 0.95 0.11
N PHE A 133 -8.42 -0.14 -0.04
CA PHE A 133 -6.96 -0.16 0.01
C PHE A 133 -6.36 -0.67 -1.29
N LYS A 134 -5.16 -0.20 -1.59
CA LYS A 134 -4.31 -0.77 -2.62
C LYS A 134 -2.87 -0.78 -2.13
N ALA A 135 -2.32 -1.98 -1.95
CA ALA A 135 -0.95 -2.17 -1.47
C ALA A 135 -0.04 -2.67 -2.60
N TYR A 136 1.20 -2.18 -2.57
CA TYR A 136 2.29 -2.61 -3.43
C TYR A 136 3.45 -3.01 -2.53
N ASN A 137 3.93 -4.25 -2.71
CA ASN A 137 5.00 -4.82 -1.92
C ASN A 137 6.21 -5.11 -2.81
N TRP A 138 7.39 -4.76 -2.36
CA TRP A 138 8.64 -4.94 -3.08
C TRP A 138 9.66 -5.70 -2.24
N ASP A 139 10.25 -6.71 -2.83
CA ASP A 139 11.38 -7.44 -2.27
C ASP A 139 12.66 -6.71 -2.65
N GLN A 140 13.35 -6.13 -1.68
CA GLN A 140 14.59 -5.36 -1.92
C GLN A 140 15.76 -6.25 -2.29
N SER A 141 15.78 -7.51 -1.83
CA SER A 141 16.86 -8.47 -2.09
C SER A 141 16.79 -9.03 -3.50
N TYR A 142 15.60 -9.48 -3.90
CA TYR A 142 15.37 -10.05 -5.24
C TYR A 142 14.91 -9.02 -6.28
N ARG A 143 14.66 -7.78 -5.85
CA ARG A 143 14.25 -6.64 -6.70
C ARG A 143 13.02 -6.96 -7.57
N LYS A 144 11.98 -7.49 -6.95
CA LYS A 144 10.73 -7.86 -7.60
C LYS A 144 9.50 -7.67 -6.71
N PRO A 145 8.30 -7.50 -7.30
CA PRO A 145 7.06 -7.38 -6.54
C PRO A 145 6.75 -8.65 -5.74
N ILE A 146 6.15 -8.46 -4.55
CA ILE A 146 5.60 -9.56 -3.75
C ILE A 146 4.08 -9.53 -3.88
N LEU A 147 3.49 -10.64 -4.27
CA LEU A 147 2.04 -10.82 -4.37
C LEU A 147 1.57 -11.86 -3.35
N TYR A 148 0.28 -11.83 -3.04
CA TYR A 148 -0.34 -12.83 -2.15
C TYR A 148 -0.11 -14.26 -2.66
N THR A 149 -0.38 -14.48 -3.96
CA THR A 149 -0.05 -15.72 -4.68
C THR A 149 0.55 -15.38 -6.03
N VAL A 150 1.40 -16.25 -6.55
CA VAL A 150 1.97 -16.19 -7.91
C VAL A 150 1.89 -17.56 -8.56
N ALA A 151 1.86 -17.61 -9.89
CA ALA A 151 2.01 -18.86 -10.62
C ALA A 151 3.40 -19.48 -10.36
N GLN A 152 3.51 -20.81 -10.39
CA GLN A 152 4.76 -21.50 -10.06
C GLN A 152 5.92 -21.18 -11.03
N ASP A 153 5.60 -20.82 -12.25
CA ASP A 153 6.54 -20.47 -13.32
C ASP A 153 6.88 -18.97 -13.39
N ASP A 154 6.25 -18.15 -12.54
CA ASP A 154 6.46 -16.72 -12.50
C ASP A 154 7.80 -16.38 -11.83
N LYS A 155 8.77 -15.97 -12.64
CA LYS A 155 10.11 -15.59 -12.17
C LYS A 155 10.24 -14.11 -11.81
N ASP A 156 9.30 -13.29 -12.27
CA ASP A 156 9.34 -11.83 -12.14
C ASP A 156 8.68 -11.35 -10.85
N ARG A 157 7.91 -12.21 -10.18
CA ARG A 157 7.21 -11.92 -8.94
C ARG A 157 7.55 -12.93 -7.85
N ALA A 158 7.40 -12.52 -6.59
CA ALA A 158 7.55 -13.38 -5.43
C ALA A 158 6.19 -13.65 -4.79
N ALA A 159 5.97 -14.86 -4.32
CA ALA A 159 4.81 -15.16 -3.49
C ALA A 159 5.05 -14.71 -2.05
N LEU A 160 4.00 -14.26 -1.35
CA LEU A 160 4.05 -14.06 0.10
C LEU A 160 4.17 -15.40 0.83
N TRP A 161 3.50 -16.42 0.34
CA TRP A 161 3.35 -17.71 1.01
C TRP A 161 4.12 -18.82 0.33
N ARG A 162 4.68 -19.73 1.16
CA ARG A 162 5.26 -21.02 0.73
C ARG A 162 4.24 -22.17 0.76
N VAL A 163 3.09 -21.95 1.39
CA VAL A 163 2.05 -22.94 1.60
C VAL A 163 0.87 -22.70 0.66
N ASP A 164 0.16 -23.76 0.27
CA ASP A 164 -0.95 -23.68 -0.68
C ASP A 164 -2.20 -23.02 -0.09
N ASP A 165 -2.46 -23.24 1.21
CA ASP A 165 -3.66 -22.75 1.88
C ASP A 165 -3.32 -22.00 3.17
N PRO A 166 -2.82 -20.76 3.05
CA PRO A 166 -2.47 -19.95 4.21
C PRO A 166 -3.68 -19.52 5.04
N LEU A 167 -4.88 -19.48 4.45
CA LEU A 167 -6.09 -18.98 5.13
C LEU A 167 -6.56 -19.91 6.25
N LYS A 168 -6.19 -21.20 6.23
CA LYS A 168 -6.44 -22.09 7.38
C LYS A 168 -5.88 -21.53 8.70
N THR A 169 -4.72 -20.88 8.63
CA THR A 169 -4.06 -20.27 9.79
C THR A 169 -4.42 -18.79 9.92
N VAL A 170 -4.40 -18.05 8.82
CA VAL A 170 -4.55 -16.58 8.83
C VAL A 170 -5.98 -16.14 9.17
N ALA A 171 -7.00 -16.77 8.58
CA ALA A 171 -8.38 -16.34 8.74
C ALA A 171 -8.90 -16.40 10.19
N PRO A 172 -8.64 -17.48 10.99
CA PRO A 172 -9.00 -17.52 12.40
C PRO A 172 -8.32 -16.41 13.23
N ILE A 173 -7.05 -16.08 12.92
CA ILE A 173 -6.31 -15.02 13.59
C ILE A 173 -6.94 -13.66 13.28
N VAL A 174 -7.24 -13.39 12.00
CA VAL A 174 -7.91 -12.16 11.57
C VAL A 174 -9.25 -12.02 12.27
N GLN A 175 -10.04 -13.08 12.34
CA GLN A 175 -11.31 -13.09 13.06
C GLN A 175 -11.14 -12.72 14.53
N ALA A 176 -10.21 -13.37 15.24
CA ALA A 176 -9.96 -13.13 16.67
C ALA A 176 -9.47 -11.69 16.93
N GLN A 177 -8.56 -11.19 16.09
CA GLN A 177 -8.04 -9.82 16.20
C GLN A 177 -9.14 -8.77 15.99
N LEU A 178 -10.00 -8.95 15.01
CA LEU A 178 -11.12 -8.04 14.76
C LEU A 178 -12.16 -8.10 15.88
N GLN A 179 -12.45 -9.28 16.42
CA GLN A 179 -13.31 -9.39 17.59
C GLN A 179 -12.75 -8.61 18.78
N GLN A 180 -11.45 -8.64 18.98
CA GLN A 180 -10.79 -7.87 20.05
C GLN A 180 -10.77 -6.36 19.75
N GLN A 181 -10.45 -5.95 18.51
CA GLN A 181 -10.38 -4.52 18.14
C GLN A 181 -11.73 -3.82 18.18
N LEU A 182 -12.80 -4.53 17.84
CA LEU A 182 -14.17 -3.99 17.74
C LEU A 182 -15.02 -4.30 18.97
N ALA A 183 -14.44 -4.96 19.98
CA ALA A 183 -15.11 -5.17 21.26
C ALA A 183 -15.40 -3.83 21.93
N PRO A 184 -16.58 -3.65 22.54
CA PRO A 184 -16.87 -2.47 23.35
C PRO A 184 -15.81 -2.34 24.47
N PRO A 185 -15.40 -1.11 24.82
CA PRO A 185 -14.49 -0.91 25.94
C PRO A 185 -15.10 -1.52 27.20
N PRO A 186 -14.32 -2.15 28.09
CA PRO A 186 -14.80 -2.70 29.33
C PRO A 186 -15.51 -1.61 30.13
N VAL A 187 -16.74 -1.88 30.52
CA VAL A 187 -17.50 -0.96 31.38
C VAL A 187 -16.71 -0.82 32.68
N ALA A 188 -16.23 0.38 32.96
CA ALA A 188 -15.52 0.66 34.20
C ALA A 188 -16.49 0.33 35.39
N THR A 189 -16.14 -0.69 36.15
CA THR A 189 -16.84 -1.02 37.38
C THR A 189 -16.66 0.19 38.30
N PRO A 190 -17.77 0.83 38.80
CA PRO A 190 -17.62 1.95 39.71
C PRO A 190 -16.82 1.48 40.93
N THR A 191 -15.67 2.10 41.17
CA THR A 191 -14.88 1.88 42.38
C THR A 191 -15.77 2.20 43.59
N PRO A 192 -15.99 1.29 44.54
CA PRO A 192 -16.78 1.59 45.70
C PRO A 192 -16.07 2.73 46.45
N THR A 193 -16.74 3.90 46.45
CA THR A 193 -16.32 5.03 47.27
C THR A 193 -16.57 4.63 48.70
N THR A 194 -15.53 4.35 49.48
CA THR A 194 -15.58 4.10 50.89
C THR A 194 -16.02 5.39 51.59
N ALA A 195 -17.31 5.55 51.76
CA ALA A 195 -17.83 6.57 52.65
C ALA A 195 -17.57 6.09 54.09
N SER A 196 -16.63 6.73 54.77
CA SER A 196 -16.37 6.57 56.19
C SER A 196 -17.54 7.13 56.99
N GLY A 197 -18.32 6.25 57.65
CA GLY A 197 -19.40 6.72 58.54
C GLY A 197 -20.39 5.62 58.90
N GLN A 198 -20.18 5.01 60.05
CA GLN A 198 -21.13 4.41 60.99
C GLN A 198 -21.82 3.07 60.63
N PRO A 199 -21.85 2.08 61.54
CA PRO A 199 -22.32 0.74 61.29
C PRO A 199 -23.83 0.66 61.42
N THR A 200 -24.54 0.37 60.33
CA THR A 200 -25.90 -0.17 60.41
C THR A 200 -25.91 -1.41 59.54
N THR A 201 -26.09 -2.55 60.20
CA THR A 201 -26.16 -3.89 59.65
C THR A 201 -27.39 -4.02 58.75
N THR A 202 -27.17 -3.98 57.43
CA THR A 202 -28.14 -4.48 56.46
C THR A 202 -27.38 -5.21 55.39
N THR A 203 -27.35 -6.54 55.47
CA THR A 203 -26.74 -7.45 54.50
C THR A 203 -27.58 -7.42 53.22
N SER A 204 -27.28 -6.51 52.32
CA SER A 204 -27.77 -6.58 50.93
C SER A 204 -26.68 -7.22 50.07
N THR A 205 -26.79 -8.51 49.85
CA THR A 205 -25.97 -9.25 48.88
C THR A 205 -26.40 -8.84 47.47
N THR A 206 -25.82 -7.77 46.95
CA THR A 206 -25.99 -7.39 45.55
C THR A 206 -25.14 -8.37 44.71
N THR A 207 -25.77 -9.40 44.21
CA THR A 207 -25.15 -10.31 43.22
C THR A 207 -24.97 -9.49 41.93
N THR A 208 -23.77 -8.94 41.73
CA THR A 208 -23.41 -8.25 40.48
C THR A 208 -23.23 -9.33 39.39
N THR A 209 -24.28 -9.55 38.62
CA THR A 209 -24.20 -10.39 37.40
C THR A 209 -23.21 -9.77 36.47
N PRO A 210 -22.18 -10.50 36.01
CA PRO A 210 -21.24 -9.97 35.00
C PRO A 210 -22.01 -9.49 33.76
N PRO A 211 -21.61 -8.38 33.12
CA PRO A 211 -22.27 -7.93 31.91
C PRO A 211 -22.23 -9.05 30.87
N PRO A 212 -23.31 -9.22 30.08
CA PRO A 212 -23.33 -10.25 29.04
C PRO A 212 -22.19 -10.01 28.05
N PRO A 213 -21.58 -11.08 27.55
CA PRO A 213 -20.53 -10.97 26.57
C PRO A 213 -21.05 -10.21 25.34
N PRO A 214 -20.22 -9.37 24.68
CA PRO A 214 -20.63 -8.65 23.49
C PRO A 214 -21.09 -9.64 22.40
N PRO A 215 -22.09 -9.27 21.58
CA PRO A 215 -22.56 -10.12 20.52
C PRO A 215 -21.41 -10.41 19.54
N PRO A 216 -21.34 -11.65 18.99
CA PRO A 216 -20.30 -11.99 18.02
C PRO A 216 -20.43 -11.13 16.77
N LEU A 217 -19.30 -10.73 16.20
CA LEU A 217 -19.27 -9.99 14.92
C LEU A 217 -19.87 -10.83 13.79
N PRO A 218 -20.61 -10.20 12.86
CA PRO A 218 -21.31 -10.92 11.78
C PRO A 218 -20.37 -11.31 10.63
N PHE A 219 -19.37 -12.15 10.90
CA PHE A 219 -18.50 -12.68 9.86
C PHE A 219 -19.25 -13.66 8.95
N SER A 220 -19.03 -13.51 7.63
CA SER A 220 -19.38 -14.54 6.67
C SER A 220 -18.16 -15.44 6.44
N PRO A 221 -18.25 -16.77 6.62
CA PRO A 221 -17.16 -17.69 6.25
C PRO A 221 -16.72 -17.52 4.78
N ALA A 222 -17.65 -17.28 3.87
CA ALA A 222 -17.36 -17.05 2.46
C ALA A 222 -16.49 -15.79 2.23
N SER A 223 -16.68 -14.75 3.03
CA SER A 223 -15.84 -13.53 2.95
C SER A 223 -14.52 -13.71 3.70
N LEU A 224 -14.56 -14.32 4.88
CA LEU A 224 -13.38 -14.49 5.73
C LEU A 224 -12.32 -15.43 5.12
N TYR A 225 -12.74 -16.47 4.40
CA TYR A 225 -11.86 -17.43 3.73
C TYR A 225 -11.69 -17.16 2.24
N ASN A 226 -12.05 -15.97 1.75
CA ASN A 226 -11.85 -15.60 0.35
C ASN A 226 -10.46 -14.99 0.14
N PRO A 227 -9.54 -15.64 -0.60
CA PRO A 227 -8.20 -15.12 -0.85
C PRO A 227 -8.17 -13.73 -1.52
N SER A 228 -9.23 -13.38 -2.26
CA SER A 228 -9.33 -12.06 -2.90
C SER A 228 -9.35 -10.91 -1.90
N ASN A 229 -9.83 -11.14 -0.67
CA ASN A 229 -9.87 -10.13 0.38
C ASN A 229 -8.51 -9.88 1.03
N TYR A 230 -7.51 -10.75 0.80
CA TYR A 230 -6.18 -10.67 1.41
C TYR A 230 -5.08 -10.17 0.46
N GLN A 231 -5.47 -9.65 -0.72
CA GLN A 231 -4.52 -9.18 -1.72
C GLN A 231 -3.78 -7.89 -1.32
N ASN A 232 -4.35 -7.10 -0.42
CA ASN A 232 -3.75 -5.89 0.09
C ASN A 232 -3.10 -6.18 1.45
N PHE A 233 -1.77 -6.17 1.49
CA PHE A 233 -1.00 -6.46 2.70
C PHE A 233 0.29 -5.66 2.74
N ALA A 234 0.92 -5.60 3.92
CA ALA A 234 2.28 -5.12 4.14
C ALA A 234 3.05 -6.13 4.99
N VAL A 235 4.28 -6.43 4.59
CA VAL A 235 5.19 -7.25 5.40
C VAL A 235 5.94 -6.34 6.37
N LEU A 236 5.83 -6.64 7.66
CA LEU A 236 6.48 -5.93 8.77
C LEU A 236 7.44 -6.86 9.52
N ASN A 237 8.24 -6.30 10.42
CA ASN A 237 9.14 -7.09 11.25
C ASN A 237 8.37 -8.02 12.21
N ASP A 238 7.23 -7.60 12.69
CA ASP A 238 6.39 -8.29 13.69
C ASP A 238 5.26 -9.13 13.06
N GLY A 239 5.07 -9.07 11.73
CA GLY A 239 4.06 -9.87 11.07
C GLY A 239 3.68 -9.38 9.67
N VAL A 240 2.46 -9.72 9.28
CA VAL A 240 1.84 -9.25 8.05
C VAL A 240 0.58 -8.46 8.40
N MET A 241 0.56 -7.19 8.01
CA MET A 241 -0.61 -6.34 8.11
C MET A 241 -1.49 -6.56 6.89
N PHE A 242 -2.73 -6.97 7.08
CA PHE A 242 -3.74 -7.06 6.03
C PHE A 242 -4.65 -5.85 6.06
N PHE A 243 -5.02 -5.38 4.87
CA PHE A 243 -5.91 -4.24 4.66
C PHE A 243 -7.18 -4.74 3.97
N PHE A 244 -8.31 -4.53 4.61
CA PHE A 244 -9.62 -4.95 4.12
C PHE A 244 -10.45 -3.75 3.71
N ASP A 245 -10.93 -3.78 2.49
CA ASP A 245 -11.84 -2.78 1.96
C ASP A 245 -13.13 -2.75 2.78
N GLN A 246 -13.78 -1.60 2.84
CA GLN A 246 -15.10 -1.45 3.44
C GLN A 246 -16.07 -2.48 2.82
N GLY A 247 -16.74 -3.25 3.67
CA GLY A 247 -17.67 -4.30 3.25
C GLY A 247 -17.04 -5.63 2.82
N ALA A 248 -15.68 -5.76 2.80
CA ALA A 248 -15.01 -6.96 2.31
C ALA A 248 -15.21 -8.19 3.21
N ILE A 249 -15.07 -8.04 4.52
CA ILE A 249 -15.15 -9.14 5.50
C ILE A 249 -16.21 -8.92 6.60
N LEU A 250 -16.59 -7.68 6.84
CA LEU A 250 -17.68 -7.26 7.72
C LEU A 250 -18.59 -6.28 6.96
N PRO A 251 -19.83 -6.04 7.40
CA PRO A 251 -20.71 -5.04 6.79
C PRO A 251 -20.08 -3.65 6.68
N ASP A 252 -20.51 -2.86 5.71
CA ASP A 252 -20.00 -1.52 5.40
C ASP A 252 -19.95 -0.57 6.60
N SER A 253 -20.84 -0.76 7.57
CA SER A 253 -20.90 0.04 8.79
C SER A 253 -19.65 -0.04 9.67
N TYR A 254 -18.84 -1.09 9.51
CA TYR A 254 -17.56 -1.25 10.21
C TYR A 254 -16.42 -0.50 9.52
N GLY A 255 -16.65 0.05 8.32
CA GLY A 255 -15.63 0.75 7.54
C GLY A 255 -14.57 -0.17 6.98
N ALA A 256 -13.45 0.42 6.56
CA ALA A 256 -12.28 -0.29 6.10
C ALA A 256 -11.39 -0.69 7.29
N LEU A 257 -10.86 -1.91 7.28
CA LEU A 257 -10.23 -2.53 8.44
C LEU A 257 -8.76 -2.87 8.17
N GLN A 258 -7.97 -2.92 9.25
CA GLN A 258 -6.57 -3.33 9.20
C GLN A 258 -6.30 -4.33 10.32
N VAL A 259 -5.60 -5.41 10.01
CA VAL A 259 -5.30 -6.48 10.98
C VAL A 259 -3.86 -6.92 10.85
N LEU A 260 -3.12 -6.86 11.94
CA LEU A 260 -1.79 -7.45 12.03
C LEU A 260 -1.91 -8.93 12.40
N VAL A 261 -1.45 -9.80 11.50
CA VAL A 261 -1.24 -11.22 11.81
C VAL A 261 0.19 -11.38 12.31
N PRO A 262 0.39 -11.80 13.57
CA PRO A 262 1.71 -11.81 14.19
C PRO A 262 2.64 -12.84 13.52
N ARG A 263 3.90 -12.47 13.40
CA ARG A 263 4.93 -13.28 12.75
C ARG A 263 5.08 -14.66 13.41
N SER A 264 4.97 -14.73 14.74
CA SER A 264 5.04 -15.99 15.50
C SER A 264 4.06 -17.06 15.02
N ALA A 265 2.93 -16.65 14.43
CA ALA A 265 1.92 -17.57 13.93
C ALA A 265 2.15 -18.01 12.48
N ILE A 266 2.90 -17.23 11.69
CA ILE A 266 3.00 -17.40 10.23
C ILE A 266 4.43 -17.54 9.71
N ASP A 267 5.46 -17.41 10.56
CA ASP A 267 6.86 -17.45 10.15
C ASP A 267 7.25 -18.68 9.30
N PRO A 268 6.81 -19.90 9.63
CA PRO A 268 7.09 -21.07 8.79
C PRO A 268 6.41 -21.02 7.41
N MET A 269 5.41 -20.17 7.24
CA MET A 269 4.56 -20.11 6.04
C MET A 269 5.02 -19.03 5.07
N ILE A 270 5.75 -18.02 5.53
CA ILE A 270 6.23 -16.90 4.71
C ILE A 270 7.38 -17.36 3.80
N ALA A 271 7.32 -16.97 2.52
CA ALA A 271 8.30 -17.35 1.50
C ALA A 271 9.61 -16.54 1.58
#